data_fa2dd1d2106703457866febec1d73059
#
_entry.id   fa2dd1d2106703457866febec1d73059
#
_cell.length_a   1.000
_cell.length_b   1.000
_cell.length_c   1.000
_cell.angle_alpha   90.00
_cell.angle_beta   90.00
_cell.angle_gamma   90.00
#
_symmetry.space_group_name_H-M   'P 1'
#
loop_
_entity.id
_entity.type
_entity.pdbx_description
1 polymer ?
#
loop_
_entity_poly.entity_id
_entity_poly.type
_entity_poly.pdbx_seq_one_letter_code
_entity_poly.pdbx_strand_id
1 'polypeptide(L)'
;MYADVADYIASADIAFINQETVMAGEEYGYSGYPCFNAPRQLGLDMVTLGFDIVNIANNHMLDKGVSGLESTINFWNEQPVLLLGGYLNEEDASNIRTLEKDGVKMAFLSYTLSTNGIVKSASSDVVIPYIDDAQILSDMEKAREICDILIVSMHWGDENTQTPNSEQYRLAKLIANAGADVILGHHSHTLQPIEWIERDGGGKTLCIYSLGNFVSGMARPV
;
A
#
# COMPACT_ATOMS: atom_id res chain seq x y z
N MET A 1 -21.16 -0.03 -9.95
CA MET A 1 -19.82 0.28 -10.49
C MET A 1 -18.94 -0.98 -10.53
N TYR A 2 -18.97 -1.85 -9.54
CA TYR A 2 -18.03 -2.97 -9.41
C TYR A 2 -18.56 -4.34 -9.87
N ALA A 3 -19.77 -4.41 -10.43
CA ALA A 3 -20.46 -5.67 -10.74
C ALA A 3 -19.64 -6.61 -11.65
N ASP A 4 -18.91 -6.04 -12.61
CA ASP A 4 -18.16 -6.82 -13.60
C ASP A 4 -16.85 -7.42 -13.05
N VAL A 5 -16.40 -6.98 -11.88
CA VAL A 5 -15.16 -7.44 -11.25
C VAL A 5 -15.39 -8.11 -9.89
N ALA A 6 -16.60 -8.04 -9.35
CA ALA A 6 -16.92 -8.54 -8.01
C ALA A 6 -16.61 -10.04 -7.87
N ASP A 7 -16.99 -10.86 -8.87
CA ASP A 7 -16.75 -12.30 -8.84
C ASP A 7 -15.25 -12.64 -8.89
N TYR A 8 -14.42 -11.84 -9.57
CA TYR A 8 -12.97 -12.03 -9.60
C TYR A 8 -12.36 -11.76 -8.22
N ILE A 9 -12.77 -10.66 -7.58
CA ILE A 9 -12.29 -10.29 -6.24
C ILE A 9 -12.72 -11.36 -5.23
N ALA A 10 -14.00 -11.74 -5.24
CA ALA A 10 -14.56 -12.73 -4.32
C ALA A 10 -13.99 -14.15 -4.52
N SER A 11 -13.43 -14.45 -5.70
CA SER A 11 -12.82 -15.76 -6.00
C SER A 11 -11.35 -15.86 -5.55
N ALA A 12 -10.72 -14.76 -5.19
CA ALA A 12 -9.35 -14.76 -4.70
C ALA A 12 -9.29 -15.29 -3.27
N ASP A 13 -8.24 -16.03 -2.92
CA ASP A 13 -7.99 -16.43 -1.53
C ASP A 13 -7.67 -15.23 -0.65
N ILE A 14 -7.00 -14.21 -1.22
CA ILE A 14 -6.67 -12.93 -0.59
C ILE A 14 -6.74 -11.84 -1.65
N ALA A 15 -7.51 -10.81 -1.39
CA ALA A 15 -7.63 -9.64 -2.25
C ALA A 15 -7.00 -8.40 -1.59
N PHE A 16 -6.10 -7.75 -2.31
CA PHE A 16 -5.35 -6.56 -1.88
C PHE A 16 -5.74 -5.35 -2.72
N ILE A 17 -5.85 -4.17 -2.08
CA ILE A 17 -6.08 -2.89 -2.76
C ILE A 17 -5.22 -1.77 -2.17
N ASN A 18 -4.70 -0.89 -3.04
CA ASN A 18 -4.14 0.40 -2.64
C ASN A 18 -5.24 1.46 -2.67
N GLN A 19 -5.57 2.04 -1.50
CA GLN A 19 -6.52 3.12 -1.34
C GLN A 19 -5.78 4.45 -1.34
N GLU A 20 -5.76 5.14 -2.48
CA GLU A 20 -4.92 6.32 -2.71
C GLU A 20 -5.59 7.66 -2.32
N THR A 21 -6.73 7.62 -1.66
CA THR A 21 -7.39 8.80 -1.11
C THR A 21 -7.62 8.62 0.39
N VAL A 22 -7.49 9.68 1.17
CA VAL A 22 -7.91 9.63 2.57
C VAL A 22 -9.44 9.50 2.66
N MET A 23 -9.91 8.91 3.76
CA MET A 23 -11.32 8.74 4.12
C MET A 23 -11.57 9.39 5.49
N ALA A 24 -11.16 10.66 5.61
CA ALA A 24 -11.15 11.39 6.87
C ALA A 24 -12.55 11.59 7.46
N GLY A 25 -13.57 11.63 6.60
CA GLY A 25 -14.95 11.86 7.00
C GLY A 25 -15.54 13.15 6.44
N GLU A 26 -16.85 13.33 6.60
CA GLU A 26 -17.59 14.48 6.08
C GLU A 26 -17.14 15.79 6.73
N GLU A 27 -16.76 15.76 7.99
CA GLU A 27 -16.26 16.89 8.78
C GLU A 27 -15.02 17.56 8.20
N TYR A 28 -14.23 16.82 7.39
CA TYR A 28 -13.06 17.36 6.66
C TYR A 28 -13.42 17.90 5.28
N GLY A 29 -14.69 17.81 4.87
CA GLY A 29 -15.16 18.19 3.53
C GLY A 29 -14.66 17.23 2.45
N TYR A 30 -15.59 16.66 1.67
CA TYR A 30 -15.24 15.82 0.52
C TYR A 30 -14.57 16.65 -0.56
N SER A 31 -13.52 16.11 -1.17
CA SER A 31 -12.75 16.81 -2.21
C SER A 31 -12.05 15.83 -3.15
N GLY A 32 -11.86 16.30 -4.40
CA GLY A 32 -11.04 15.66 -5.40
C GLY A 32 -9.62 16.24 -5.46
N TYR A 33 -8.97 16.06 -6.63
CA TYR A 33 -7.62 16.59 -6.88
C TYR A 33 -7.54 18.10 -6.58
N PRO A 34 -6.45 18.61 -5.98
CA PRO A 34 -5.21 17.89 -5.64
C PRO A 34 -5.17 17.31 -4.21
N CYS A 35 -6.14 17.61 -3.34
CA CYS A 35 -6.18 17.16 -1.96
C CYS A 35 -7.45 16.37 -1.72
N PHE A 36 -7.35 15.06 -1.84
CA PHE A 36 -8.48 14.15 -1.79
C PHE A 36 -9.06 13.98 -0.39
N ASN A 37 -10.36 13.76 -0.33
CA ASN A 37 -11.08 13.15 0.79
C ASN A 37 -12.29 12.42 0.24
N ALA A 38 -12.22 11.09 0.16
CA ALA A 38 -13.30 10.27 -0.36
C ALA A 38 -14.34 9.96 0.71
N PRO A 39 -15.61 9.76 0.32
CA PRO A 39 -16.62 9.25 1.25
C PRO A 39 -16.25 7.88 1.80
N ARG A 40 -16.43 7.65 3.10
CA ARG A 40 -16.22 6.34 3.74
C ARG A 40 -17.06 5.22 3.13
N GLN A 41 -18.15 5.56 2.44
CA GLN A 41 -18.95 4.58 1.68
C GLN A 41 -18.12 3.84 0.65
N LEU A 42 -17.15 4.51 0.00
CA LEU A 42 -16.23 3.84 -0.93
C LEU A 42 -15.42 2.73 -0.24
N GLY A 43 -14.96 2.96 0.98
CA GLY A 43 -14.27 1.93 1.78
C GLY A 43 -15.18 0.77 2.16
N LEU A 44 -16.42 1.06 2.58
CA LEU A 44 -17.42 0.03 2.87
C LEU A 44 -17.78 -0.80 1.62
N ASP A 45 -17.76 -0.18 0.44
CA ASP A 45 -17.94 -0.89 -0.82
C ASP A 45 -16.77 -1.85 -1.09
N MET A 46 -15.52 -1.46 -0.78
CA MET A 46 -14.34 -2.34 -0.90
C MET A 46 -14.44 -3.55 0.05
N VAL A 47 -14.85 -3.34 1.29
CA VAL A 47 -15.12 -4.42 2.25
C VAL A 47 -16.21 -5.37 1.71
N THR A 48 -17.29 -4.82 1.18
CA THR A 48 -18.41 -5.60 0.61
C THR A 48 -17.97 -6.41 -0.62
N LEU A 49 -17.04 -5.90 -1.41
CA LEU A 49 -16.47 -6.60 -2.57
C LEU A 49 -15.55 -7.77 -2.17
N GLY A 50 -15.11 -7.84 -0.92
CA GLY A 50 -14.27 -8.92 -0.42
C GLY A 50 -12.78 -8.61 -0.44
N PHE A 51 -12.37 -7.35 -0.41
CA PHE A 51 -10.96 -7.02 -0.17
C PHE A 51 -10.59 -7.33 1.28
N ASP A 52 -9.51 -8.08 1.46
CA ASP A 52 -8.98 -8.50 2.76
C ASP A 52 -7.94 -7.53 3.29
N ILE A 53 -7.21 -6.86 2.39
CA ILE A 53 -6.06 -6.01 2.71
C ILE A 53 -6.21 -4.66 2.03
N VAL A 54 -6.11 -3.59 2.84
CA VAL A 54 -6.14 -2.21 2.37
C VAL A 54 -4.82 -1.53 2.69
N ASN A 55 -4.13 -1.05 1.66
CA ASN A 55 -2.93 -0.24 1.80
C ASN A 55 -3.24 1.24 1.68
N ILE A 56 -2.72 2.05 2.60
CA ILE A 56 -2.85 3.51 2.58
C ILE A 56 -1.50 4.24 2.55
N ALA A 57 -0.36 3.51 2.42
CA ALA A 57 0.94 4.13 2.19
C ALA A 57 1.00 4.67 0.77
N ASN A 58 0.78 5.95 0.59
CA ASN A 58 0.81 6.64 -0.69
C ASN A 58 1.06 8.15 -0.52
N ASN A 59 1.24 8.85 -1.63
CA ASN A 59 1.53 10.29 -1.63
C ASN A 59 0.37 11.17 -1.15
N HIS A 60 -0.86 10.65 -1.10
CA HIS A 60 -2.07 11.39 -0.68
C HIS A 60 -2.48 11.18 0.79
N MET A 61 -1.71 10.40 1.55
CA MET A 61 -2.11 10.06 2.93
C MET A 61 -2.18 11.26 3.88
N LEU A 62 -1.54 12.41 3.56
CA LEU A 62 -1.63 13.66 4.33
C LEU A 62 -2.51 14.74 3.70
N ASP A 63 -3.34 14.45 2.72
CA ASP A 63 -4.18 15.43 2.02
C ASP A 63 -5.14 16.20 2.94
N LYS A 64 -5.50 15.63 4.08
CA LYS A 64 -6.28 16.28 5.15
C LYS A 64 -5.47 16.44 6.45
N GLY A 65 -4.15 16.50 6.32
CA GLY A 65 -3.24 16.62 7.46
C GLY A 65 -3.20 15.36 8.33
N VAL A 66 -2.52 15.48 9.46
CA VAL A 66 -2.37 14.35 10.40
C VAL A 66 -3.72 13.89 10.93
N SER A 67 -4.59 14.81 11.34
CA SER A 67 -5.91 14.44 11.87
C SER A 67 -6.80 13.74 10.85
N GLY A 68 -6.68 14.08 9.56
CA GLY A 68 -7.36 13.36 8.48
C GLY A 68 -6.80 11.96 8.27
N LEU A 69 -5.48 11.77 8.41
CA LEU A 69 -4.86 10.46 8.39
C LEU A 69 -5.28 9.61 9.59
N GLU A 70 -5.23 10.14 10.81
CA GLU A 70 -5.71 9.47 12.02
C GLU A 70 -7.18 9.01 11.89
N SER A 71 -8.03 9.90 11.37
CA SER A 71 -9.43 9.58 11.11
C SER A 71 -9.59 8.45 10.08
N THR A 72 -8.75 8.43 9.03
CA THR A 72 -8.71 7.38 8.02
C THR A 72 -8.24 6.04 8.61
N ILE A 73 -7.17 6.05 9.42
CA ILE A 73 -6.66 4.84 10.10
C ILE A 73 -7.74 4.28 11.05
N ASN A 74 -8.37 5.13 11.86
CA ASN A 74 -9.43 4.70 12.77
C ASN A 74 -10.62 4.10 12.02
N PHE A 75 -11.04 4.70 10.91
CA PHE A 75 -12.10 4.16 10.07
C PHE A 75 -11.76 2.74 9.57
N TRP A 76 -10.54 2.53 9.06
CA TRP A 76 -10.14 1.22 8.56
C TRP A 76 -9.94 0.18 9.67
N ASN A 77 -9.46 0.59 10.85
CA ASN A 77 -9.33 -0.30 12.02
C ASN A 77 -10.66 -0.83 12.54
N GLU A 78 -11.78 -0.15 12.23
CA GLU A 78 -13.14 -0.61 12.54
C GLU A 78 -13.68 -1.61 11.50
N GLN A 79 -12.98 -1.82 10.37
CA GLN A 79 -13.43 -2.70 9.31
C GLN A 79 -12.75 -4.09 9.41
N PRO A 80 -13.37 -5.16 8.88
CA PRO A 80 -12.81 -6.51 8.89
C PRO A 80 -11.74 -6.70 7.79
N VAL A 81 -10.76 -5.80 7.74
CA VAL A 81 -9.64 -5.82 6.79
C VAL A 81 -8.30 -5.63 7.51
N LEU A 82 -7.22 -6.08 6.91
CA LEU A 82 -5.88 -5.79 7.37
C LEU A 82 -5.42 -4.44 6.80
N LEU A 83 -5.27 -3.44 7.67
CA LEU A 83 -4.77 -2.12 7.27
C LEU A 83 -3.24 -2.10 7.23
N LEU A 84 -2.68 -1.58 6.13
CA LEU A 84 -1.25 -1.37 5.92
C LEU A 84 -0.93 0.09 5.64
N GLY A 85 0.27 0.52 6.02
CA GLY A 85 0.89 1.72 5.47
C GLY A 85 0.52 3.04 6.15
N GLY A 86 -0.08 2.99 7.33
CA GLY A 86 -0.29 4.14 8.19
C GLY A 86 -0.54 3.66 9.60
N TYR A 87 0.10 4.28 10.60
CA TYR A 87 0.09 3.80 11.97
C TYR A 87 -0.14 4.96 12.95
N LEU A 88 -0.89 4.70 14.03
CA LEU A 88 -1.21 5.73 15.01
C LEU A 88 -0.01 6.15 15.87
N ASN A 89 0.98 5.26 16.04
CA ASN A 89 2.20 5.51 16.80
C ASN A 89 3.28 4.46 16.49
N GLU A 90 4.45 4.58 17.11
CA GLU A 90 5.59 3.66 16.93
C GLU A 90 5.30 2.23 17.40
N GLU A 91 4.51 2.04 18.45
CA GLU A 91 4.11 0.69 18.91
C GLU A 91 3.26 0.00 17.84
N ASP A 92 2.30 0.71 17.27
CA ASP A 92 1.46 0.24 16.17
C ASP A 92 2.30 -0.05 14.92
N ALA A 93 3.26 0.82 14.57
CA ALA A 93 4.16 0.64 13.45
C ALA A 93 5.09 -0.56 13.61
N SER A 94 5.53 -0.85 14.83
CA SER A 94 6.41 -1.99 15.14
C SER A 94 5.69 -3.35 15.03
N ASN A 95 4.37 -3.36 15.03
CA ASN A 95 3.55 -4.55 14.91
C ASN A 95 3.39 -4.95 13.44
N ILE A 96 4.22 -5.88 12.95
CA ILE A 96 4.19 -6.36 11.57
C ILE A 96 2.83 -7.00 11.28
N ARG A 97 2.17 -6.54 10.24
CA ARG A 97 0.86 -7.04 9.81
C ARG A 97 1.01 -8.42 9.20
N THR A 98 0.26 -9.38 9.71
CA THR A 98 0.25 -10.76 9.21
C THR A 98 -1.17 -11.24 8.96
N LEU A 99 -1.31 -12.14 7.99
CA LEU A 99 -2.53 -12.88 7.70
C LEU A 99 -2.19 -14.34 7.48
N GLU A 100 -2.99 -15.24 8.01
CA GLU A 100 -2.82 -16.69 7.79
C GLU A 100 -4.02 -17.22 7.00
N LYS A 101 -3.73 -17.95 5.93
CA LYS A 101 -4.72 -18.62 5.10
C LYS A 101 -4.23 -20.04 4.75
N ASP A 102 -5.06 -21.02 5.04
CA ASP A 102 -4.77 -22.45 4.75
C ASP A 102 -3.42 -22.95 5.30
N GLY A 103 -3.02 -22.45 6.47
CA GLY A 103 -1.76 -22.80 7.13
C GLY A 103 -0.52 -22.07 6.57
N VAL A 104 -0.69 -21.14 5.63
CA VAL A 104 0.38 -20.28 5.11
C VAL A 104 0.31 -18.93 5.79
N LYS A 105 1.35 -18.55 6.50
CA LYS A 105 1.45 -17.27 7.18
C LYS A 105 2.16 -16.24 6.31
N MET A 106 1.47 -15.16 5.99
CA MET A 106 1.98 -14.05 5.18
C MET A 106 2.24 -12.84 6.06
N ALA A 107 3.37 -12.15 5.83
CA ALA A 107 3.65 -10.85 6.42
C ALA A 107 3.62 -9.77 5.33
N PHE A 108 3.19 -8.57 5.73
CA PHE A 108 3.03 -7.44 4.83
C PHE A 108 3.78 -6.24 5.37
N LEU A 109 4.61 -5.64 4.51
CA LEU A 109 5.26 -4.35 4.73
C LEU A 109 4.79 -3.37 3.65
N SER A 110 4.77 -2.08 3.97
CA SER A 110 4.31 -1.08 3.02
C SER A 110 5.04 0.24 3.20
N TYR A 111 5.43 0.87 2.09
CA TYR A 111 6.21 2.11 2.09
C TYR A 111 5.75 3.07 1.00
N THR A 112 5.91 4.38 1.25
CA THR A 112 5.65 5.44 0.28
C THR A 112 6.87 6.32 0.06
N LEU A 113 7.05 6.78 -1.18
CA LEU A 113 8.16 7.68 -1.53
C LEU A 113 7.98 9.07 -0.92
N SER A 114 6.75 9.57 -0.85
CA SER A 114 6.48 10.95 -0.42
C SER A 114 5.04 11.12 0.07
N THR A 115 4.75 12.33 0.55
CA THR A 115 3.40 12.80 0.90
C THR A 115 3.11 14.13 0.19
N ASN A 116 3.48 14.23 -1.11
CA ASN A 116 3.29 15.42 -1.95
C ASN A 116 3.85 16.71 -1.32
N GLY A 117 4.96 16.59 -0.57
CA GLY A 117 5.58 17.72 0.12
C GLY A 117 4.85 18.19 1.38
N ILE A 118 3.75 17.56 1.77
CA ILE A 118 3.08 17.83 3.04
C ILE A 118 3.86 17.12 4.16
N VAL A 119 4.29 17.87 5.14
CA VAL A 119 5.08 17.34 6.26
C VAL A 119 4.21 17.20 7.49
N LYS A 120 4.27 16.05 8.17
CA LYS A 120 3.59 15.88 9.45
C LYS A 120 4.23 16.76 10.52
N SER A 121 3.43 17.21 11.49
CA SER A 121 3.95 17.89 12.68
C SER A 121 4.91 17.00 13.46
N ALA A 122 6.02 17.55 13.94
CA ALA A 122 6.95 16.83 14.81
C ALA A 122 6.32 16.40 16.15
N SER A 123 5.21 17.02 16.55
CA SER A 123 4.45 16.67 17.76
C SER A 123 3.42 15.55 17.53
N SER A 124 3.29 15.02 16.31
CA SER A 124 2.38 13.93 15.99
C SER A 124 3.05 12.59 16.22
N ASP A 125 2.34 11.67 16.88
CA ASP A 125 2.79 10.29 17.09
C ASP A 125 2.59 9.39 15.86
N VAL A 126 1.75 9.82 14.90
CA VAL A 126 1.47 9.05 13.68
C VAL A 126 2.76 8.70 12.93
N VAL A 127 2.89 7.47 12.50
CA VAL A 127 4.03 7.00 11.70
C VAL A 127 3.63 6.84 10.24
N ILE A 128 4.40 7.46 9.37
CA ILE A 128 4.31 7.34 7.91
C ILE A 128 5.50 6.51 7.45
N PRO A 129 5.30 5.35 6.84
CA PRO A 129 6.38 4.48 6.41
C PRO A 129 6.99 4.99 5.10
N TYR A 130 7.88 5.98 5.22
CA TYR A 130 8.64 6.45 4.07
C TYR A 130 9.64 5.40 3.59
N ILE A 131 9.93 5.41 2.28
CA ILE A 131 11.00 4.61 1.70
C ILE A 131 12.33 5.05 2.28
N ASP A 132 12.95 4.16 3.05
CA ASP A 132 14.31 4.27 3.60
C ASP A 132 14.95 2.89 3.56
N ASP A 133 16.10 2.76 2.91
CA ASP A 133 16.75 1.46 2.69
C ASP A 133 17.04 0.72 4.00
N ALA A 134 17.53 1.44 5.02
CA ALA A 134 17.90 0.83 6.30
C ALA A 134 16.67 0.35 7.07
N GLN A 135 15.60 1.15 7.06
CA GLN A 135 14.33 0.79 7.69
C GLN A 135 13.69 -0.41 7.00
N ILE A 136 13.64 -0.40 5.65
CA ILE A 136 13.09 -1.52 4.85
C ILE A 136 13.82 -2.82 5.20
N LEU A 137 15.16 -2.80 5.19
CA LEU A 137 15.96 -4.01 5.49
C LEU A 137 15.74 -4.51 6.92
N SER A 138 15.68 -3.61 7.91
CA SER A 138 15.41 -3.96 9.31
C SER A 138 14.02 -4.57 9.51
N ASP A 139 13.01 -4.00 8.84
CA ASP A 139 11.63 -4.52 8.95
C ASP A 139 11.49 -5.87 8.24
N MET A 140 12.16 -6.04 7.10
CA MET A 140 12.16 -7.31 6.37
C MET A 140 12.84 -8.44 7.16
N GLU A 141 13.95 -8.15 7.84
CA GLU A 141 14.62 -9.12 8.73
C GLU A 141 13.64 -9.63 9.80
N LYS A 142 12.95 -8.74 10.50
CA LYS A 142 11.95 -9.09 11.51
C LYS A 142 10.75 -9.85 10.91
N ALA A 143 10.26 -9.40 9.75
CA ALA A 143 9.12 -10.03 9.08
C ALA A 143 9.44 -11.46 8.65
N ARG A 144 10.66 -11.73 8.14
CA ARG A 144 11.08 -13.07 7.72
C ARG A 144 11.15 -14.09 8.86
N GLU A 145 11.34 -13.65 10.10
CA GLU A 145 11.34 -14.53 11.28
C GLU A 145 9.96 -15.11 11.60
N ILE A 146 8.89 -14.47 11.12
CA ILE A 146 7.51 -14.76 11.55
C ILE A 146 6.56 -15.15 10.40
N CYS A 147 7.04 -15.29 9.16
CA CYS A 147 6.18 -15.60 8.01
C CYS A 147 6.79 -16.63 7.06
N ASP A 148 5.90 -17.29 6.31
CA ASP A 148 6.27 -18.18 5.20
C ASP A 148 6.43 -17.36 3.90
N ILE A 149 5.57 -16.35 3.69
CA ILE A 149 5.57 -15.45 2.52
C ILE A 149 5.68 -14.00 2.99
N LEU A 150 6.63 -13.27 2.43
CA LEU A 150 6.82 -11.84 2.68
C LEU A 150 6.41 -11.02 1.45
N ILE A 151 5.42 -10.13 1.64
CA ILE A 151 4.88 -9.24 0.61
C ILE A 151 5.23 -7.80 0.98
N VAL A 152 5.83 -7.07 0.04
CA VAL A 152 6.22 -5.66 0.23
C VAL A 152 5.47 -4.78 -0.77
N SER A 153 4.67 -3.86 -0.26
CA SER A 153 3.95 -2.87 -1.06
C SER A 153 4.77 -1.59 -1.18
N MET A 154 4.94 -1.09 -2.41
CA MET A 154 5.79 0.06 -2.72
C MET A 154 5.02 1.11 -3.52
N HIS A 155 4.80 2.28 -2.92
CA HIS A 155 4.23 3.43 -3.62
C HIS A 155 5.37 4.33 -4.11
N TRP A 156 5.78 4.16 -5.37
CA TRP A 156 7.06 4.62 -5.91
C TRP A 156 7.02 5.00 -7.39
N GLY A 157 8.12 5.56 -7.88
CA GLY A 157 8.33 5.82 -9.31
C GLY A 157 7.75 7.16 -9.76
N ASP A 158 7.43 7.24 -11.04
CA ASP A 158 6.95 8.45 -11.69
C ASP A 158 5.52 8.24 -12.21
N GLU A 159 4.67 9.25 -12.06
CA GLU A 159 3.29 9.20 -12.56
C GLU A 159 3.23 9.13 -14.09
N ASN A 160 2.21 8.46 -14.60
CA ASN A 160 1.86 8.38 -16.03
C ASN A 160 2.95 7.78 -16.92
N THR A 161 3.82 6.91 -16.36
CA THR A 161 4.83 6.19 -17.12
C THR A 161 4.60 4.67 -17.06
N GLN A 162 4.77 3.99 -18.20
CA GLN A 162 4.69 2.53 -18.29
C GLN A 162 6.04 1.84 -18.07
N THR A 163 7.11 2.62 -17.97
CA THR A 163 8.47 2.12 -17.75
C THR A 163 8.94 2.50 -16.35
N PRO A 164 9.35 1.53 -15.53
CA PRO A 164 9.93 1.82 -14.23
C PRO A 164 11.20 2.67 -14.37
N ASN A 165 11.41 3.59 -13.44
CA ASN A 165 12.64 4.36 -13.38
C ASN A 165 13.78 3.59 -12.70
N SER A 166 15.00 4.14 -12.74
CA SER A 166 16.19 3.48 -12.18
C SER A 166 16.08 3.21 -10.67
N GLU A 167 15.37 4.05 -9.93
CA GLU A 167 15.18 3.89 -8.49
C GLU A 167 14.23 2.73 -8.17
N GLN A 168 13.17 2.55 -8.96
CA GLN A 168 12.29 1.39 -8.83
C GLN A 168 13.07 0.08 -9.06
N TYR A 169 13.91 0.01 -10.09
CA TYR A 169 14.78 -1.16 -10.34
C TYR A 169 15.75 -1.41 -9.20
N ARG A 170 16.39 -0.36 -8.68
CA ARG A 170 17.33 -0.44 -7.55
C ARG A 170 16.64 -0.98 -6.29
N LEU A 171 15.51 -0.41 -5.91
CA LEU A 171 14.73 -0.81 -4.73
C LEU A 171 14.17 -2.22 -4.90
N ALA A 172 13.66 -2.57 -6.08
CA ALA A 172 13.16 -3.91 -6.37
C ALA A 172 14.26 -4.97 -6.15
N LYS A 173 15.48 -4.72 -6.63
CA LYS A 173 16.63 -5.61 -6.44
C LYS A 173 17.06 -5.68 -4.96
N LEU A 174 17.07 -4.55 -4.25
CA LEU A 174 17.35 -4.49 -2.81
C LEU A 174 16.37 -5.35 -2.01
N ILE A 175 15.08 -5.14 -2.23
CA ILE A 175 13.98 -5.83 -1.53
C ILE A 175 13.97 -7.33 -1.89
N ALA A 176 14.19 -7.66 -3.16
CA ALA A 176 14.30 -9.06 -3.60
C ALA A 176 15.45 -9.77 -2.89
N ASN A 177 16.63 -9.17 -2.85
CA ASN A 177 17.82 -9.75 -2.18
C ASN A 177 17.66 -9.86 -0.67
N ALA A 178 16.87 -8.99 -0.04
CA ALA A 178 16.49 -9.08 1.38
C ALA A 178 15.42 -10.15 1.64
N GLY A 179 14.91 -10.82 0.59
CA GLY A 179 14.09 -12.02 0.72
C GLY A 179 12.59 -11.83 0.60
N ALA A 180 12.10 -10.72 0.01
CA ALA A 180 10.68 -10.61 -0.31
C ALA A 180 10.27 -11.67 -1.35
N ASP A 181 9.09 -12.25 -1.19
CA ASP A 181 8.53 -13.18 -2.16
C ASP A 181 7.74 -12.46 -3.25
N VAL A 182 7.05 -11.37 -2.87
CA VAL A 182 6.26 -10.54 -3.78
C VAL A 182 6.51 -9.05 -3.50
N ILE A 183 6.63 -8.25 -4.56
CA ILE A 183 6.64 -6.79 -4.52
C ILE A 183 5.43 -6.29 -5.29
N LEU A 184 4.58 -5.47 -4.64
CA LEU A 184 3.40 -4.84 -5.23
C LEU A 184 3.64 -3.34 -5.37
N GLY A 185 3.83 -2.87 -6.60
CA GLY A 185 4.09 -1.47 -6.90
C GLY A 185 2.82 -0.68 -7.24
N HIS A 186 2.86 0.63 -6.93
CA HIS A 186 1.78 1.60 -7.13
C HIS A 186 2.33 2.94 -7.58
N HIS A 187 1.50 3.96 -7.69
CA HIS A 187 1.81 5.38 -7.95
C HIS A 187 1.80 5.78 -9.43
N SER A 188 2.31 4.97 -10.34
CA SER A 188 2.41 5.42 -11.74
C SER A 188 1.06 5.62 -12.43
N HIS A 189 -0.04 5.15 -11.85
CA HIS A 189 -1.40 5.13 -12.42
C HIS A 189 -1.52 4.36 -13.74
N THR A 190 -0.43 3.75 -14.20
CA THR A 190 -0.34 2.92 -15.40
C THR A 190 0.14 1.53 -15.02
N LEU A 191 -0.22 0.51 -15.79
CA LEU A 191 0.40 -0.80 -15.67
C LEU A 191 1.87 -0.68 -16.04
N GLN A 192 2.75 -1.23 -15.18
CA GLN A 192 4.17 -1.40 -15.45
C GLN A 192 4.53 -2.88 -15.50
N PRO A 193 5.72 -3.26 -15.99
CA PRO A 193 6.13 -4.66 -16.14
C PRO A 193 5.93 -5.52 -14.89
N ILE A 194 5.71 -6.80 -15.14
CA ILE A 194 5.73 -7.87 -14.14
C ILE A 194 6.91 -8.77 -14.49
N GLU A 195 7.81 -9.00 -13.53
CA GLU A 195 8.98 -9.84 -13.75
C GLU A 195 9.36 -10.68 -12.52
N TRP A 196 10.11 -11.73 -12.77
CA TRP A 196 10.77 -12.50 -11.74
C TRP A 196 12.20 -11.98 -11.55
N ILE A 197 12.48 -11.42 -10.37
CA ILE A 197 13.82 -10.94 -10.01
C ILE A 197 14.60 -12.10 -9.38
N GLU A 198 15.69 -12.51 -9.99
CA GLU A 198 16.63 -13.48 -9.41
C GLU A 198 17.32 -12.87 -8.19
N ARG A 199 17.31 -13.58 -7.06
CA ARG A 199 17.99 -13.18 -5.82
C ARG A 199 19.46 -13.66 -5.86
N ASP A 200 20.37 -12.84 -5.36
CA ASP A 200 21.81 -13.20 -5.32
C ASP A 200 22.07 -14.43 -4.45
N GLY A 201 21.27 -14.65 -3.41
CA GLY A 201 21.31 -15.83 -2.52
C GLY A 201 20.52 -17.04 -3.03
N GLY A 202 19.95 -16.99 -4.22
CA GLY A 202 19.08 -18.00 -4.80
C GLY A 202 17.60 -17.76 -4.55
N GLY A 203 16.76 -18.33 -5.40
CA GLY A 203 15.32 -18.09 -5.43
C GLY A 203 14.95 -16.86 -6.24
N LYS A 204 13.64 -16.55 -6.26
CA LYS A 204 13.07 -15.45 -7.08
C LYS A 204 12.05 -14.65 -6.29
N THR A 205 11.88 -13.39 -6.66
CA THR A 205 10.84 -12.49 -6.18
C THR A 205 9.95 -12.11 -7.36
N LEU A 206 8.63 -12.26 -7.22
CA LEU A 206 7.69 -11.70 -8.17
C LEU A 206 7.59 -10.19 -7.94
N CYS A 207 7.95 -9.38 -8.92
CA CYS A 207 7.82 -7.93 -8.85
C CYS A 207 6.78 -7.46 -9.86
N ILE A 208 5.75 -6.77 -9.37
CA ILE A 208 4.79 -6.01 -10.16
C ILE A 208 5.13 -4.55 -9.92
N TYR A 209 5.77 -3.89 -10.89
CA TYR A 209 6.24 -2.51 -10.69
C TYR A 209 5.11 -1.50 -10.50
N SER A 210 3.96 -1.72 -11.14
CA SER A 210 2.72 -1.01 -10.85
C SER A 210 1.49 -1.82 -11.29
N LEU A 211 0.50 -1.85 -10.39
CA LEU A 211 -0.80 -2.45 -10.66
C LEU A 211 -1.73 -1.53 -11.49
N GLY A 212 -1.32 -0.28 -11.74
CA GLY A 212 -2.17 0.72 -12.38
C GLY A 212 -3.39 1.11 -11.55
N ASN A 213 -4.36 1.75 -12.18
CA ASN A 213 -5.61 2.15 -11.53
C ASN A 213 -6.67 1.05 -11.60
N PHE A 214 -7.23 0.67 -10.45
CA PHE A 214 -8.42 -0.17 -10.40
C PHE A 214 -9.69 0.65 -10.68
N VAL A 215 -9.87 1.76 -9.94
CA VAL A 215 -10.93 2.76 -10.19
C VAL A 215 -10.31 4.13 -10.04
N SER A 216 -10.50 4.98 -11.02
CA SER A 216 -9.93 6.33 -11.02
C SER A 216 -10.87 7.31 -11.73
N GLY A 217 -10.89 8.56 -11.24
CA GLY A 217 -11.51 9.70 -11.92
C GLY A 217 -10.57 10.41 -12.90
N MET A 218 -9.39 9.87 -13.20
CA MET A 218 -8.46 10.45 -14.16
C MET A 218 -9.07 10.44 -15.57
N ALA A 219 -9.04 11.60 -16.24
CA ALA A 219 -9.66 11.79 -17.55
C ALA A 219 -8.86 11.19 -18.71
N ARG A 220 -7.68 10.62 -18.48
CA ARG A 220 -6.84 10.00 -19.51
C ARG A 220 -6.97 8.49 -19.44
N PRO A 221 -7.19 7.81 -20.57
CA PRO A 221 -7.06 6.36 -20.59
C PRO A 221 -5.61 5.99 -20.27
N VAL A 222 -5.46 5.07 -19.37
CA VAL A 222 -4.19 4.53 -18.90
C VAL A 222 -3.86 3.29 -19.70
#